data_96dc8848cfa62a59da4b3b5b588e9450
#
_entry.id   96dc8848cfa62a59da4b3b5b588e9450
#
_cell.length_a   1.000
_cell.length_b   1.000
_cell.length_c   1.000
_cell.angle_alpha   90.00
_cell.angle_beta   90.00
_cell.angle_gamma   90.00
#
_symmetry.space_group_name_H-M   'P 1'
#
loop_
_entity.id
_entity.type
_entity.pdbx_description
1 polymer ?
#
loop_
_entity_poly.entity_id
_entity_poly.type
_entity_poly.pdbx_seq_one_letter_code
_entity_poly.pdbx_strand_id
1 'polypeptide(L)'
;MGILCNMAIIAVLICLFTVSVTVDCAVNSISGNYNENDRTFSKRLLLDDDYHSIINRLNNLTNEVGALKNKVEALEKENALLRYPAVAFLVEKTKTLSGQNHHIYYDSIKLNVGNAFYLAHGNFIAPVKGIYLFSITACSYNSHVIVLELTVNAAVLGKVLAGDQNYAECTSKSFLVQLSAGDDVYVQHETVGDYLYSNPSYGYPSFSGALLKVL
;
A
#
# COMPACT_ATOMS: atom_id res chain seq x y z
N MET A 1 -11.64 -0.36 -25.59
CA MET A 1 -12.24 -1.52 -24.92
C MET A 1 -13.77 -1.52 -24.88
N GLY A 2 -14.44 -0.39 -25.04
CA GLY A 2 -15.92 -0.31 -25.06
C GLY A 2 -16.61 -0.77 -26.33
N ILE A 3 -15.95 -0.78 -27.48
CA ILE A 3 -16.55 -1.10 -28.78
C ILE A 3 -16.71 -2.63 -28.98
N LEU A 4 -15.83 -3.44 -28.44
CA LEU A 4 -15.91 -4.91 -28.53
C LEU A 4 -17.02 -5.51 -27.64
N CYS A 5 -17.36 -4.86 -26.54
CA CYS A 5 -18.43 -5.29 -25.63
C CYS A 5 -19.84 -5.07 -26.24
N ASN A 6 -20.04 -3.96 -26.99
CA ASN A 6 -21.30 -3.67 -27.66
C ASN A 6 -21.57 -4.63 -28.83
N MET A 7 -20.55 -5.08 -29.56
CA MET A 7 -20.73 -6.05 -30.66
C MET A 7 -21.13 -7.45 -30.16
N ALA A 8 -20.64 -7.87 -29.01
CA ALA A 8 -21.01 -9.16 -28.41
C ALA A 8 -22.48 -9.17 -27.95
N ILE A 9 -22.97 -8.08 -27.38
CA ILE A 9 -24.38 -7.95 -26.96
C ILE A 9 -25.32 -7.94 -28.17
N ILE A 10 -24.98 -7.27 -29.26
CA ILE A 10 -25.77 -7.26 -30.50
C ILE A 10 -25.80 -8.63 -31.13
N ALA A 11 -24.69 -9.39 -31.13
CA ALA A 11 -24.66 -10.75 -31.67
C ALA A 11 -25.53 -11.72 -30.86
N VAL A 12 -25.57 -11.60 -29.55
CA VAL A 12 -26.44 -12.42 -28.67
C VAL A 12 -27.92 -12.11 -28.90
N LEU A 13 -28.28 -10.82 -29.07
CA LEU A 13 -29.65 -10.42 -29.38
C LEU A 13 -30.11 -10.92 -30.76
N ILE A 14 -29.24 -10.90 -31.76
CA ILE A 14 -29.55 -11.46 -33.11
C ILE A 14 -29.71 -12.97 -33.05
N CYS A 15 -28.89 -13.70 -32.30
CA CYS A 15 -29.04 -15.15 -32.10
C CYS A 15 -30.35 -15.51 -31.40
N LEU A 16 -30.78 -14.74 -30.40
CA LEU A 16 -32.06 -14.98 -29.72
C LEU A 16 -33.26 -14.72 -30.64
N PHE A 17 -33.18 -13.73 -31.54
CA PHE A 17 -34.23 -13.46 -32.51
C PHE A 17 -34.32 -14.53 -33.61
N THR A 18 -33.19 -15.08 -34.09
CA THR A 18 -33.18 -16.15 -35.10
C THR A 18 -33.67 -17.48 -34.51
N VAL A 19 -33.43 -17.79 -33.25
CA VAL A 19 -33.93 -18.99 -32.58
C VAL A 19 -35.46 -18.91 -32.41
N SER A 20 -36.04 -17.75 -32.14
CA SER A 20 -37.50 -17.60 -32.04
C SER A 20 -38.21 -17.83 -33.36
N VAL A 21 -37.65 -17.35 -34.49
CA VAL A 21 -38.22 -17.49 -35.82
C VAL A 21 -38.11 -18.93 -36.34
N THR A 22 -37.05 -19.67 -36.02
CA THR A 22 -36.89 -21.08 -36.44
C THR A 22 -37.77 -22.05 -35.66
N VAL A 23 -38.12 -21.75 -34.42
CA VAL A 23 -39.05 -22.55 -33.61
C VAL A 23 -40.48 -22.44 -34.13
N ASP A 24 -40.93 -21.26 -34.63
CA ASP A 24 -42.26 -21.05 -35.20
C ASP A 24 -42.45 -21.80 -36.57
N CYS A 25 -41.39 -21.98 -37.34
CA CYS A 25 -41.48 -22.73 -38.62
C CYS A 25 -41.52 -24.26 -38.43
N ALA A 26 -40.93 -24.81 -37.39
CA ALA A 26 -40.90 -26.25 -37.12
C ALA A 26 -42.21 -26.78 -36.49
N VAL A 27 -43.00 -25.93 -35.85
CA VAL A 27 -44.24 -26.33 -35.16
C VAL A 27 -45.45 -26.43 -36.11
N ASN A 28 -45.40 -25.84 -37.30
CA ASN A 28 -46.52 -25.85 -38.25
C ASN A 28 -46.60 -27.11 -39.16
N SER A 29 -45.69 -28.10 -39.03
CA SER A 29 -45.67 -29.27 -39.91
C SER A 29 -46.20 -30.58 -39.29
N ILE A 30 -46.75 -30.54 -38.07
CA ILE A 30 -47.35 -31.74 -37.44
C ILE A 30 -48.80 -31.38 -37.02
N SER A 31 -49.72 -31.32 -37.94
CA SER A 31 -51.16 -31.19 -37.67
C SER A 31 -51.84 -32.58 -37.75
N GLY A 32 -52.06 -33.18 -36.62
CA GLY A 32 -53.04 -34.23 -36.39
C GLY A 32 -54.08 -33.78 -35.37
N ASN A 33 -55.35 -33.77 -35.81
CA ASN A 33 -56.55 -33.38 -35.16
C ASN A 33 -56.61 -33.62 -33.63
N TYR A 34 -56.31 -32.60 -32.83
CA TYR A 34 -56.63 -32.53 -31.39
C TYR A 34 -56.90 -31.08 -31.01
N ASN A 35 -57.88 -30.87 -30.13
CA ASN A 35 -58.45 -29.59 -29.67
C ASN A 35 -57.42 -28.44 -29.56
N GLU A 36 -57.35 -27.58 -30.55
CA GLU A 36 -56.29 -26.55 -30.80
C GLU A 36 -56.29 -25.52 -29.69
N ASN A 37 -57.40 -25.29 -29.01
CA ASN A 37 -57.53 -24.30 -27.92
C ASN A 37 -56.84 -24.72 -26.61
N ASP A 38 -56.79 -26.00 -26.30
CA ASP A 38 -56.21 -26.49 -25.05
C ASP A 38 -54.66 -26.59 -25.14
N ARG A 39 -54.15 -26.89 -26.34
CA ARG A 39 -52.70 -26.95 -26.57
C ARG A 39 -52.04 -25.56 -26.66
N THR A 40 -52.75 -24.60 -27.22
CA THR A 40 -52.29 -23.21 -27.32
C THR A 40 -52.28 -22.53 -25.94
N PHE A 41 -53.24 -22.83 -25.08
CA PHE A 41 -53.30 -22.28 -23.73
C PHE A 41 -52.20 -22.91 -22.84
N SER A 42 -51.99 -24.20 -22.89
CA SER A 42 -50.93 -24.91 -22.15
C SER A 42 -49.52 -24.47 -22.60
N LYS A 43 -49.28 -24.29 -23.90
CA LYS A 43 -48.03 -23.78 -24.41
C LYS A 43 -47.75 -22.33 -24.00
N ARG A 44 -48.79 -21.46 -23.98
CA ARG A 44 -48.65 -20.07 -23.48
C ARG A 44 -48.29 -20.01 -22.00
N LEU A 45 -48.91 -20.85 -21.17
CA LEU A 45 -48.58 -20.92 -19.74
C LEU A 45 -47.15 -21.36 -19.50
N LEU A 46 -46.67 -22.38 -20.22
CA LEU A 46 -45.28 -22.84 -20.11
C LEU A 46 -44.25 -21.78 -20.57
N LEU A 47 -44.59 -21.04 -21.64
CA LEU A 47 -43.73 -19.95 -22.13
C LEU A 47 -43.70 -18.75 -21.17
N ASP A 48 -44.81 -18.45 -20.49
CA ASP A 48 -44.90 -17.38 -19.51
C ASP A 48 -44.09 -17.76 -18.23
N ASP A 49 -44.16 -18.99 -17.76
CA ASP A 49 -43.39 -19.47 -16.62
C ASP A 49 -41.88 -19.46 -16.90
N ASP A 50 -41.45 -19.92 -18.09
CA ASP A 50 -40.07 -19.86 -18.53
C ASP A 50 -39.59 -18.41 -18.69
N TYR A 51 -40.41 -17.52 -19.24
CA TYR A 51 -40.10 -16.11 -19.37
C TYR A 51 -39.88 -15.45 -18.01
N HIS A 52 -40.81 -15.67 -17.05
CA HIS A 52 -40.68 -15.13 -15.69
C HIS A 52 -39.45 -15.68 -14.97
N SER A 53 -39.13 -16.96 -15.15
CA SER A 53 -37.92 -17.58 -14.62
C SER A 53 -36.63 -16.93 -15.17
N ILE A 54 -36.58 -16.66 -16.47
CA ILE A 54 -35.46 -15.99 -17.13
C ILE A 54 -35.31 -14.55 -16.62
N ILE A 55 -36.41 -13.79 -16.54
CA ILE A 55 -36.39 -12.42 -16.02
C ILE A 55 -35.89 -12.39 -14.56
N ASN A 56 -36.35 -13.30 -13.72
CA ASN A 56 -35.89 -13.39 -12.35
C ASN A 56 -34.39 -13.70 -12.27
N ARG A 57 -33.88 -14.62 -13.11
CA ARG A 57 -32.43 -14.91 -13.21
C ARG A 57 -31.65 -13.70 -13.70
N LEU A 58 -32.14 -12.97 -14.68
CA LEU A 58 -31.51 -11.75 -15.18
C LEU A 58 -31.44 -10.67 -14.10
N ASN A 59 -32.52 -10.46 -13.35
CA ASN A 59 -32.54 -9.51 -12.24
C ASN A 59 -31.55 -9.91 -11.14
N ASN A 60 -31.48 -11.20 -10.77
CA ASN A 60 -30.52 -11.70 -9.79
C ASN A 60 -29.08 -11.49 -10.26
N LEU A 61 -28.77 -11.85 -11.51
CA LEU A 61 -27.44 -11.63 -12.09
C LEU A 61 -27.08 -10.14 -12.15
N THR A 62 -28.03 -9.26 -12.48
CA THR A 62 -27.80 -7.82 -12.47
C THR A 62 -27.45 -7.32 -11.07
N ASN A 63 -28.15 -7.81 -10.06
CA ASN A 63 -27.85 -7.47 -8.66
C ASN A 63 -26.48 -8.00 -8.21
N GLU A 64 -26.12 -9.24 -8.57
CA GLU A 64 -24.80 -9.81 -8.29
C GLU A 64 -23.68 -9.03 -8.98
N VAL A 65 -23.85 -8.66 -10.25
CA VAL A 65 -22.89 -7.82 -10.99
C VAL A 65 -22.74 -6.45 -10.32
N GLY A 66 -23.83 -5.85 -9.86
CA GLY A 66 -23.80 -4.60 -9.11
C GLY A 66 -23.01 -4.73 -7.79
N ALA A 67 -23.25 -5.79 -7.03
CA ALA A 67 -22.55 -6.06 -5.78
C ALA A 67 -21.05 -6.33 -6.01
N LEU A 68 -20.71 -7.11 -7.05
CA LEU A 68 -19.32 -7.36 -7.43
C LEU A 68 -18.60 -6.10 -7.88
N LYS A 69 -19.25 -5.22 -8.65
CA LYS A 69 -18.68 -3.94 -9.06
C LYS A 69 -18.32 -3.08 -7.85
N ASN A 70 -19.23 -2.95 -6.89
CA ASN A 70 -18.98 -2.20 -5.66
C ASN A 70 -17.82 -2.79 -4.85
N LYS A 71 -17.72 -4.13 -4.81
CA LYS A 71 -16.61 -4.81 -4.13
C LYS A 71 -15.27 -4.59 -4.83
N VAL A 72 -15.24 -4.59 -6.17
CA VAL A 72 -14.03 -4.28 -6.96
C VAL A 72 -13.59 -2.84 -6.71
N GLU A 73 -14.50 -1.87 -6.76
CA GLU A 73 -14.17 -0.45 -6.47
C GLU A 73 -13.61 -0.27 -5.06
N ALA A 74 -14.17 -0.95 -4.06
CA ALA A 74 -13.66 -0.93 -2.70
C ALA A 74 -12.24 -1.52 -2.59
N LEU A 75 -11.99 -2.67 -3.24
CA LEU A 75 -10.68 -3.33 -3.28
C LEU A 75 -9.64 -2.51 -4.07
N GLU A 76 -10.03 -1.85 -5.14
CA GLU A 76 -9.15 -0.95 -5.90
C GLU A 76 -8.71 0.24 -5.05
N LYS A 77 -9.64 0.82 -4.27
CA LYS A 77 -9.33 1.90 -3.34
C LYS A 77 -8.40 1.45 -2.21
N GLU A 78 -8.63 0.27 -1.65
CA GLU A 78 -7.75 -0.33 -0.64
C GLU A 78 -6.37 -0.63 -1.20
N ASN A 79 -6.27 -1.23 -2.39
CA ASN A 79 -5.01 -1.48 -3.09
C ASN A 79 -4.25 -0.19 -3.45
N ALA A 80 -4.94 0.89 -3.79
CA ALA A 80 -4.29 2.18 -4.05
C ALA A 80 -3.58 2.72 -2.79
N LEU A 81 -4.16 2.52 -1.61
CA LEU A 81 -3.54 2.87 -0.33
C LEU A 81 -2.33 1.97 0.02
N LEU A 82 -2.38 0.69 -0.37
CA LEU A 82 -1.29 -0.27 -0.15
C LEU A 82 -0.13 -0.12 -1.17
N ARG A 83 -0.37 0.53 -2.30
CA ARG A 83 0.62 0.72 -3.39
C ARG A 83 1.46 1.98 -3.25
N TYR A 84 1.45 2.65 -2.09
CA TYR A 84 2.38 3.76 -1.92
C TYR A 84 3.82 3.24 -2.11
N PRO A 85 4.66 3.93 -2.91
CA PRO A 85 6.03 3.51 -3.12
C PRO A 85 6.74 3.32 -1.79
N ALA A 86 7.56 2.27 -1.69
CA ALA A 86 8.34 2.04 -0.49
C ALA A 86 9.18 3.27 -0.16
N VAL A 87 9.20 3.63 1.12
CA VAL A 87 10.05 4.71 1.64
C VAL A 87 10.93 4.10 2.72
N ALA A 88 12.23 4.06 2.48
CA ALA A 88 13.20 3.55 3.44
C ALA A 88 14.58 4.15 3.19
N PHE A 89 15.33 4.36 4.25
CA PHE A 89 16.71 4.81 4.14
C PHE A 89 17.60 4.15 5.20
N LEU A 90 18.89 4.08 4.90
CA LEU A 90 19.98 3.74 5.81
C LEU A 90 21.18 4.58 5.46
N VAL A 91 21.67 5.34 6.43
CA VAL A 91 22.86 6.17 6.32
C VAL A 91 23.81 5.91 7.46
N GLU A 92 25.09 6.09 7.21
CA GLU A 92 26.15 5.87 8.18
C GLU A 92 27.05 7.10 8.31
N LYS A 93 27.63 7.23 9.49
CA LYS A 93 28.69 8.20 9.81
C LYS A 93 30.02 7.49 9.79
N THR A 94 30.81 7.65 8.71
CA THR A 94 32.09 6.93 8.56
C THR A 94 33.27 7.63 9.22
N LYS A 95 33.10 8.89 9.60
CA LYS A 95 34.14 9.68 10.28
C LYS A 95 33.69 10.00 11.70
N THR A 96 34.59 9.72 12.65
CA THR A 96 34.39 10.12 14.05
C THR A 96 34.09 11.62 14.14
N LEU A 97 33.13 11.97 14.97
CA LEU A 97 32.74 13.34 15.27
C LEU A 97 33.02 13.64 16.74
N SER A 98 33.70 14.74 17.02
CA SER A 98 33.96 15.22 18.37
C SER A 98 33.27 16.56 18.63
N GLY A 99 33.02 16.86 19.90
CA GLY A 99 32.34 18.08 20.35
C GLY A 99 30.86 17.87 20.61
N GLN A 100 30.17 18.94 21.01
CA GLN A 100 28.77 18.96 21.43
C GLN A 100 27.93 19.89 20.57
N ASN A 101 26.60 19.82 20.72
CA ASN A 101 25.66 20.68 20.01
C ASN A 101 25.72 20.55 18.47
N HIS A 102 25.82 19.32 17.98
CA HIS A 102 25.91 19.05 16.57
C HIS A 102 24.66 18.40 16.01
N HIS A 103 24.16 18.93 14.92
CA HIS A 103 23.35 18.15 13.97
C HIS A 103 24.25 17.08 13.36
N ILE A 104 23.81 15.82 13.33
CA ILE A 104 24.61 14.73 12.82
C ILE A 104 24.45 14.62 11.31
N TYR A 105 25.48 15.07 10.59
CA TYR A 105 25.57 14.89 9.15
C TYR A 105 26.21 13.55 8.82
N TYR A 106 25.39 12.62 8.37
CA TYR A 106 25.86 11.33 7.86
C TYR A 106 26.59 11.52 6.52
N ASP A 107 27.54 10.66 6.20
CA ASP A 107 28.41 10.82 5.03
C ASP A 107 28.40 9.62 4.07
N SER A 108 27.64 8.56 4.40
CA SER A 108 27.50 7.37 3.56
C SER A 108 26.02 6.95 3.47
N ILE A 109 25.47 6.91 2.24
CA ILE A 109 24.15 6.35 1.99
C ILE A 109 24.29 4.88 1.61
N LYS A 110 23.61 3.99 2.34
CA LYS A 110 23.48 2.56 2.00
C LYS A 110 22.17 2.28 1.27
N LEU A 111 21.12 3.01 1.63
CA LEU A 111 19.79 2.89 1.05
C LEU A 111 19.10 4.25 1.10
N ASN A 112 18.37 4.62 0.04
CA ASN A 112 17.46 5.78 0.03
C ASN A 112 16.35 5.55 -1.00
N VAL A 113 15.42 4.66 -0.66
CA VAL A 113 14.24 4.37 -1.49
C VAL A 113 13.18 5.43 -1.22
N GLY A 114 12.62 6.00 -2.27
CA GLY A 114 11.68 7.11 -2.19
C GLY A 114 12.35 8.48 -2.07
N ASN A 115 13.70 8.55 -2.04
CA ASN A 115 14.49 9.78 -1.98
C ASN A 115 14.08 10.77 -0.88
N ALA A 116 13.62 10.23 0.27
CA ALA A 116 13.11 11.03 1.37
C ALA A 116 14.20 11.47 2.38
N PHE A 117 15.42 10.91 2.29
CA PHE A 117 16.55 11.33 3.10
C PHE A 117 17.47 12.30 2.30
N TYR A 118 17.74 13.45 2.87
CA TYR A 118 18.56 14.51 2.27
C TYR A 118 19.93 14.55 2.93
N LEU A 119 20.92 13.91 2.28
CA LEU A 119 22.28 13.77 2.85
C LEU A 119 22.94 15.11 3.17
N ALA A 120 22.77 16.10 2.30
CA ALA A 120 23.36 17.44 2.48
C ALA A 120 22.83 18.16 3.72
N HIS A 121 21.60 17.85 4.14
CA HIS A 121 20.95 18.43 5.31
C HIS A 121 20.96 17.50 6.52
N GLY A 122 21.28 16.21 6.32
CA GLY A 122 21.29 15.20 7.39
C GLY A 122 19.92 14.85 7.94
N ASN A 123 18.85 15.08 7.18
CA ASN A 123 17.48 14.92 7.61
C ASN A 123 16.64 14.05 6.66
N PHE A 124 15.59 13.50 7.22
CA PHE A 124 14.52 12.81 6.50
C PHE A 124 13.27 13.72 6.49
N ILE A 125 12.67 13.91 5.32
CA ILE A 125 11.39 14.59 5.16
C ILE A 125 10.31 13.57 4.84
N ALA A 126 9.27 13.50 5.68
CA ALA A 126 8.17 12.56 5.49
C ALA A 126 7.40 12.87 4.19
N PRO A 127 7.39 11.97 3.19
CA PRO A 127 6.71 12.25 1.92
C PRO A 127 5.18 12.14 2.04
N VAL A 128 4.68 11.40 3.01
CA VAL A 128 3.23 11.21 3.24
C VAL A 128 2.92 11.13 4.73
N LYS A 129 1.66 11.34 5.06
CA LYS A 129 1.14 11.04 6.39
C LYS A 129 1.17 9.54 6.64
N GLY A 130 1.79 9.10 7.74
CA GLY A 130 1.96 7.67 7.99
C GLY A 130 2.56 7.35 9.35
N ILE A 131 2.69 6.04 9.60
CA ILE A 131 3.45 5.51 10.73
C ILE A 131 4.82 5.11 10.22
N TYR A 132 5.86 5.63 10.86
CA TYR A 132 7.24 5.42 10.53
C TYR A 132 7.99 4.74 11.67
N LEU A 133 8.94 3.91 11.31
CA LEU A 133 9.93 3.34 12.23
C LEU A 133 11.28 3.97 11.92
N PHE A 134 11.92 4.54 12.93
CA PHE A 134 13.30 5.02 12.86
C PHE A 134 14.17 4.23 13.82
N SER A 135 15.45 4.08 13.47
CA SER A 135 16.45 3.48 14.37
C SER A 135 17.74 4.29 14.32
N ILE A 136 18.28 4.59 15.48
CA ILE A 136 19.56 5.26 15.64
C ILE A 136 20.52 4.28 16.28
N THR A 137 21.72 4.16 15.73
CA THR A 137 22.86 3.51 16.36
C THR A 137 23.88 4.58 16.75
N ALA A 138 24.12 4.72 18.05
CA ALA A 138 25.18 5.54 18.61
C ALA A 138 26.37 4.64 18.97
N CYS A 139 27.59 5.05 18.65
CA CYS A 139 28.79 4.35 19.04
C CYS A 139 29.71 5.30 19.83
N SER A 140 30.25 4.82 20.93
CA SER A 140 31.21 5.54 21.79
C SER A 140 32.53 4.81 21.87
N TYR A 141 33.59 5.56 22.07
CA TYR A 141 34.89 4.99 22.39
C TYR A 141 35.02 4.66 23.89
N ASN A 142 35.95 3.78 24.27
CA ASN A 142 36.16 3.45 25.68
C ASN A 142 36.41 4.71 26.53
N SER A 143 35.87 4.73 27.73
CA SER A 143 35.87 5.89 28.65
C SER A 143 35.17 7.14 28.17
N HIS A 144 34.40 7.05 27.07
CA HIS A 144 33.53 8.12 26.56
C HIS A 144 32.07 7.71 26.62
N VAL A 145 31.24 8.70 26.58
CA VAL A 145 29.77 8.55 26.47
C VAL A 145 29.25 9.43 25.36
N ILE A 146 28.19 9.02 24.70
CA ILE A 146 27.49 9.82 23.71
C ILE A 146 25.99 9.64 23.84
N VAL A 147 25.24 10.74 23.80
CA VAL A 147 23.78 10.74 23.75
C VAL A 147 23.36 11.36 22.43
N LEU A 148 22.67 10.58 21.60
CA LEU A 148 22.02 11.09 20.39
C LEU A 148 20.51 11.21 20.61
N GLU A 149 19.93 12.24 20.03
CA GLU A 149 18.51 12.57 20.10
C GLU A 149 17.87 12.43 18.73
N LEU A 150 16.75 11.72 18.65
CA LEU A 150 15.85 11.78 17.51
C LEU A 150 14.93 12.99 17.68
N THR A 151 14.95 13.86 16.68
CA THR A 151 14.20 15.12 16.71
C THR A 151 13.20 15.12 15.54
N VAL A 152 11.97 15.54 15.84
CA VAL A 152 10.89 15.72 14.85
C VAL A 152 10.42 17.18 14.95
N ASN A 153 10.53 17.94 13.86
CA ASN A 153 10.13 19.36 13.81
C ASN A 153 10.73 20.17 14.98
N ALA A 154 12.01 19.99 15.26
CA ALA A 154 12.73 20.60 16.37
C ALA A 154 12.30 20.15 17.79
N ALA A 155 11.40 19.18 17.93
CA ALA A 155 11.03 18.58 19.21
C ALA A 155 11.72 17.23 19.41
N VAL A 156 12.36 17.02 20.56
CA VAL A 156 13.02 15.73 20.86
C VAL A 156 11.98 14.65 21.10
N LEU A 157 11.98 13.61 20.25
CA LEU A 157 11.12 12.44 20.40
C LEU A 157 11.70 11.43 21.40
N GLY A 158 13.02 11.27 21.39
CA GLY A 158 13.68 10.35 22.30
C GLY A 158 15.19 10.33 22.11
N LYS A 159 15.86 9.60 22.99
CA LYS A 159 17.32 9.58 23.09
C LYS A 159 17.87 8.14 23.08
N VAL A 160 19.09 7.98 22.57
CA VAL A 160 19.90 6.77 22.68
C VAL A 160 21.24 7.12 23.33
N LEU A 161 21.67 6.32 24.27
CA LEU A 161 22.94 6.47 24.98
C LEU A 161 23.84 5.30 24.61
N ALA A 162 25.10 5.57 24.27
CA ALA A 162 26.17 4.59 24.20
C ALA A 162 27.35 5.05 25.05
N GLY A 163 28.03 4.12 25.72
CA GLY A 163 29.21 4.42 26.49
C GLY A 163 29.54 3.34 27.52
N ASP A 164 30.78 2.92 27.53
CA ASP A 164 31.37 1.99 28.50
C ASP A 164 32.73 2.49 28.92
N GLN A 165 33.14 2.17 30.13
CA GLN A 165 34.42 2.60 30.67
C GLN A 165 35.63 1.85 30.05
N ASN A 166 35.42 0.62 29.64
CA ASN A 166 36.52 -0.28 29.26
C ASN A 166 36.56 -0.61 27.76
N TYR A 167 35.39 -0.47 27.07
CA TYR A 167 35.24 -0.93 25.69
C TYR A 167 34.60 0.13 24.82
N ALA A 168 34.87 0.08 23.52
CA ALA A 168 34.06 0.78 22.54
C ALA A 168 32.71 0.06 22.43
N GLU A 169 31.63 0.81 22.50
CA GLU A 169 30.28 0.27 22.52
C GLU A 169 29.38 0.95 21.48
N CYS A 170 28.51 0.17 20.86
CA CYS A 170 27.43 0.70 20.02
C CYS A 170 26.08 0.26 20.58
N THR A 171 25.20 1.22 20.81
CA THR A 171 23.83 0.99 21.28
C THR A 171 22.85 1.47 20.23
N SER A 172 21.82 0.66 19.98
CA SER A 172 20.75 1.02 19.05
C SER A 172 19.42 1.18 19.76
N LYS A 173 18.62 2.13 19.30
CA LYS A 173 17.24 2.33 19.77
C LYS A 173 16.33 2.65 18.61
N SER A 174 15.15 2.03 18.62
CA SER A 174 14.11 2.26 17.61
C SER A 174 12.96 3.07 18.18
N PHE A 175 12.32 3.85 17.29
CA PHE A 175 11.24 4.77 17.61
C PHE A 175 10.12 4.61 16.59
N LEU A 176 8.91 4.45 17.08
CA LEU A 176 7.69 4.51 16.26
C LEU A 176 7.08 5.90 16.39
N VAL A 177 6.76 6.51 15.27
CA VAL A 177 6.17 7.85 15.25
C VAL A 177 5.17 7.99 14.11
N GLN A 178 4.09 8.70 14.36
CA GLN A 178 3.19 9.17 13.32
C GLN A 178 3.66 10.52 12.81
N LEU A 179 3.85 10.64 11.50
CA LEU A 179 4.26 11.87 10.84
C LEU A 179 3.18 12.34 9.86
N SER A 180 3.13 13.64 9.66
CA SER A 180 2.44 14.29 8.56
C SER A 180 3.39 14.44 7.36
N ALA A 181 2.85 14.61 6.15
CA ALA A 181 3.68 14.95 5.00
C ALA A 181 4.40 16.29 5.24
N GLY A 182 5.71 16.30 4.97
CA GLY A 182 6.57 17.46 5.19
C GLY A 182 7.23 17.53 6.57
N ASP A 183 6.88 16.65 7.52
CA ASP A 183 7.56 16.60 8.81
C ASP A 183 9.04 16.27 8.65
N ASP A 184 9.88 17.00 9.39
CA ASP A 184 11.34 16.93 9.36
C ASP A 184 11.86 16.07 10.53
N VAL A 185 12.69 15.06 10.21
CA VAL A 185 13.25 14.13 11.20
C VAL A 185 14.77 14.06 11.03
N TYR A 186 15.48 14.31 12.11
CA TYR A 186 16.94 14.29 12.13
C TYR A 186 17.50 13.83 13.47
N VAL A 187 18.81 13.55 13.47
CA VAL A 187 19.56 13.16 14.67
C VAL A 187 20.46 14.32 15.06
N GLN A 188 20.44 14.64 16.35
CA GLN A 188 21.37 15.62 16.92
C GLN A 188 22.08 15.06 18.13
N HIS A 189 23.26 15.62 18.42
CA HIS A 189 23.99 15.47 19.65
C HIS A 189 23.91 16.78 20.42
N GLU A 190 23.32 16.76 21.61
CA GLU A 190 23.12 17.98 22.39
C GLU A 190 24.31 18.25 23.32
N THR A 191 24.25 17.79 24.57
CA THR A 191 25.18 18.22 25.59
C THR A 191 25.90 17.09 26.34
N VAL A 192 25.42 15.84 26.17
CA VAL A 192 25.98 14.70 26.94
C VAL A 192 26.93 13.89 26.07
N GLY A 193 28.18 13.85 26.52
CA GLY A 193 29.28 13.21 25.79
C GLY A 193 29.92 14.13 24.75
N ASP A 194 30.96 13.66 24.13
CA ASP A 194 31.75 14.47 23.21
C ASP A 194 32.36 13.69 22.04
N TYR A 195 32.00 12.38 21.92
CA TYR A 195 32.72 11.52 20.99
C TYR A 195 31.80 10.48 20.33
N LEU A 196 31.34 10.78 19.13
CA LEU A 196 30.65 9.81 18.28
C LEU A 196 31.68 9.02 17.49
N TYR A 197 31.95 7.78 17.92
CA TYR A 197 33.03 6.96 17.40
C TYR A 197 32.61 6.21 16.14
N SER A 198 33.48 6.23 15.13
CA SER A 198 33.33 5.52 13.86
C SER A 198 34.53 4.63 13.59
N ASN A 199 34.30 3.34 13.42
CA ASN A 199 35.37 2.38 13.15
C ASN A 199 34.86 1.26 12.24
N PRO A 200 35.55 0.98 11.11
CA PRO A 200 35.14 -0.06 10.18
C PRO A 200 35.16 -1.47 10.76
N SER A 201 35.97 -1.73 11.80
CA SER A 201 36.07 -3.03 12.43
C SER A 201 34.96 -3.34 13.43
N TYR A 202 34.28 -2.31 13.95
CA TYR A 202 33.22 -2.45 14.96
C TYR A 202 31.84 -1.98 14.45
N GLY A 203 31.82 -1.33 13.31
CA GLY A 203 30.62 -0.73 12.71
C GLY A 203 30.61 0.80 12.80
N TYR A 204 29.64 1.38 12.12
CA TYR A 204 29.48 2.82 12.07
C TYR A 204 28.20 3.26 12.79
N PRO A 205 28.22 4.43 13.45
CA PRO A 205 26.98 5.08 13.83
C PRO A 205 26.06 5.23 12.62
N SER A 206 24.79 4.91 12.80
CA SER A 206 23.84 4.88 11.70
C SER A 206 22.48 5.49 12.07
N PHE A 207 21.79 5.96 11.05
CA PHE A 207 20.42 6.36 11.13
C PHE A 207 19.63 5.70 10.00
N SER A 208 18.54 5.08 10.33
CA SER A 208 17.69 4.41 9.37
C SER A 208 16.22 4.69 9.67
N GLY A 209 15.40 4.59 8.64
CA GLY A 209 13.96 4.71 8.79
C GLY A 209 13.20 4.07 7.66
N ALA A 210 11.95 3.71 7.94
CA ALA A 210 11.04 3.14 6.95
C ALA A 210 9.59 3.56 7.25
N LEU A 211 8.83 3.75 6.19
CA LEU A 211 7.38 3.87 6.25
C LEU A 211 6.77 2.48 6.47
N LEU A 212 6.03 2.32 7.57
CA LEU A 212 5.32 1.07 7.87
C LEU A 212 3.91 1.07 7.30
N LYS A 213 3.22 2.23 7.39
CA LYS A 213 1.83 2.35 6.95
C LYS A 213 1.49 3.79 6.58
N VAL A 214 0.81 3.97 5.46
CA VAL A 214 0.15 5.23 5.07
C VAL A 214 -1.17 5.36 5.82
N LEU A 215 -1.50 6.59 6.28
CA LEU A 215 -2.71 6.92 7.06
C LEU A 215 -3.64 7.87 6.30
#